data_ab503d92c858f15b3c5f090a67f743be
#
_entry.id   ab503d92c858f15b3c5f090a67f743be
#
_cell.length_a   1.000
_cell.length_b   1.000
_cell.length_c   1.000
_cell.angle_alpha   90.00
_cell.angle_beta   90.00
_cell.angle_gamma   90.00
#
_symmetry.space_group_name_H-M   'P 1'
#
loop_
_entity.id
_entity.type
_entity.pdbx_description
1 polymer ?
#
loop_
_entity_poly.entity_id
_entity_poly.type
_entity_poly.pdbx_seq_one_letter_code
_entity_poly.pdbx_strand_id
1 'polypeptide(L)'
;PRTLSSAASDVYKRQGETWVDRIDLALALRELEVESVPLNLLNPREGTPLGDLLRLDPYDALKAIAIFRLILPRQIIRYAGGREAVMGELQALGLKAGINAMLIGHYLTTLGQPPGKDQAMLESLGLQGGEVPVPTNGL
;
A
#
# COMPACT_ATOMS: atom_id res chain seq x y z
N PRO A 1 3.82 20.85 7.25
CA PRO A 1 4.01 19.41 7.02
C PRO A 1 3.97 19.15 5.54
N ARG A 2 5.10 18.70 5.03
CA ARG A 2 5.19 18.31 3.62
C ARG A 2 4.42 17.01 3.45
N THR A 3 3.36 17.04 2.67
CA THR A 3 2.66 15.86 2.22
C THR A 3 3.61 15.04 1.33
N LEU A 4 4.28 14.06 1.91
CA LEU A 4 5.16 13.13 1.22
C LEU A 4 4.37 11.99 0.53
N SER A 5 3.14 12.28 0.12
CA SER A 5 2.27 11.30 -0.54
C SER A 5 2.82 10.77 -1.86
N SER A 6 3.74 11.50 -2.50
CA SER A 6 4.33 11.06 -3.77
C SER A 6 5.52 10.13 -3.61
N ALA A 7 6.30 10.25 -2.54
CA ALA A 7 7.51 9.44 -2.34
C ALA A 7 7.18 7.97 -2.00
N ALA A 8 6.13 7.71 -1.23
CA ALA A 8 5.74 6.35 -0.89
C ALA A 8 5.07 5.60 -2.05
N SER A 9 4.48 6.32 -3.01
CA SER A 9 3.88 5.70 -4.20
C SER A 9 4.92 5.16 -5.19
N ASP A 10 6.16 5.58 -5.09
CA ASP A 10 7.23 5.19 -6.00
C ASP A 10 8.05 3.97 -5.51
N VAL A 11 7.79 3.48 -4.31
CA VAL A 11 8.53 2.35 -3.71
C VAL A 11 8.52 1.09 -4.59
N TYR A 12 7.46 0.88 -5.34
CA TYR A 12 7.28 -0.30 -6.18
C TYR A 12 7.39 -0.02 -7.68
N LYS A 13 7.66 1.22 -8.07
CA LYS A 13 7.68 1.63 -9.47
C LYS A 13 9.05 1.54 -10.15
N ARG A 14 10.12 1.31 -9.38
CA ARG A 14 11.47 1.37 -9.93
C ARG A 14 12.00 -0.01 -10.24
N GLN A 15 12.35 -0.21 -11.48
CA GLN A 15 13.15 -1.35 -11.91
C GLN A 15 14.51 -1.29 -11.22
N GLY A 16 14.94 -2.38 -10.59
CA GLY A 16 16.22 -2.46 -9.88
C GLY A 16 16.21 -2.02 -8.41
N GLU A 17 15.05 -1.72 -7.83
CA GLU A 17 14.93 -1.46 -6.41
C GLU A 17 15.30 -2.70 -5.58
N THR A 18 16.23 -2.52 -4.65
CA THR A 18 16.69 -3.57 -3.76
C THR A 18 15.91 -3.58 -2.44
N TRP A 19 16.08 -4.63 -1.65
CA TRP A 19 15.54 -4.67 -0.28
C TRP A 19 16.14 -3.59 0.62
N VAL A 20 17.40 -3.24 0.40
CA VAL A 20 18.08 -2.15 1.12
C VAL A 20 17.39 -0.81 0.82
N ASP A 21 17.10 -0.53 -0.45
CA ASP A 21 16.40 0.71 -0.83
C ASP A 21 15.04 0.84 -0.15
N ARG A 22 14.31 -0.27 -0.04
CA ARG A 22 12.99 -0.30 0.65
C ARG A 22 13.12 -0.04 2.15
N ILE A 23 14.13 -0.63 2.78
CA ILE A 23 14.41 -0.42 4.21
C ILE A 23 14.83 1.02 4.45
N ASP A 24 15.73 1.56 3.64
CA ASP A 24 16.21 2.95 3.75
C ASP A 24 15.06 3.95 3.59
N LEU A 25 14.15 3.69 2.64
CA LEU A 25 12.96 4.50 2.50
C LEU A 25 12.07 4.45 3.75
N ALA A 26 11.82 3.27 4.29
CA ALA A 26 11.00 3.13 5.50
C ALA A 26 11.63 3.84 6.70
N LEU A 27 12.97 3.77 6.84
CA LEU A 27 13.72 4.49 7.87
C LEU A 27 13.61 6.01 7.69
N ALA A 28 13.75 6.50 6.46
CA ALA A 28 13.60 7.92 6.14
C ALA A 28 12.18 8.42 6.45
N LEU A 29 11.15 7.63 6.12
CA LEU A 29 9.76 7.97 6.45
C LEU A 29 9.53 8.01 7.97
N ARG A 30 10.19 7.14 8.74
CA ARG A 30 10.16 7.17 10.20
C ARG A 30 10.80 8.44 10.76
N GLU A 31 11.97 8.82 10.25
CA GLU A 31 12.67 10.06 10.67
C GLU A 31 11.85 11.31 10.36
N LEU A 32 11.11 11.30 9.27
CA LEU A 32 10.22 12.39 8.88
C LEU A 32 8.88 12.41 9.64
N GLU A 33 8.67 11.45 10.53
CA GLU A 33 7.44 11.30 11.34
C GLU A 33 6.16 11.37 10.50
N VAL A 34 6.17 10.72 9.33
CA VAL A 34 4.97 10.68 8.46
C VAL A 34 3.81 9.97 9.16
N GLU A 35 2.60 10.49 9.00
CA GLU A 35 1.41 9.89 9.62
C GLU A 35 0.87 8.69 8.85
N SER A 36 0.95 8.74 7.52
CA SER A 36 0.35 7.73 6.65
C SER A 36 1.24 7.43 5.44
N VAL A 37 1.36 6.16 5.13
CA VAL A 37 2.15 5.65 4.00
C VAL A 37 1.27 4.83 3.08
N PRO A 38 0.91 5.34 1.90
CA PRO A 38 0.21 4.55 0.88
C PRO A 38 1.19 3.62 0.16
N LEU A 39 0.90 2.34 0.11
CA LEU A 39 1.65 1.36 -0.67
C LEU A 39 0.90 1.07 -1.97
N ASN A 40 1.48 1.50 -3.07
CA ASN A 40 1.04 1.17 -4.41
C ASN A 40 1.82 -0.03 -4.93
N LEU A 41 1.12 -1.07 -5.35
CA LEU A 41 1.72 -2.26 -5.95
C LEU A 41 1.68 -2.12 -7.46
N LEU A 42 2.86 -2.11 -8.08
CA LEU A 42 2.94 -1.93 -9.54
C LEU A 42 2.20 -3.06 -10.25
N ASN A 43 1.23 -2.68 -11.05
CA ASN A 43 0.56 -3.55 -12.01
C ASN A 43 0.95 -3.09 -13.42
N PRO A 44 1.99 -3.71 -14.05
CA PRO A 44 2.45 -3.32 -15.37
C PRO A 44 1.31 -3.40 -16.38
N ARG A 45 1.22 -2.40 -17.25
CA ARG A 45 0.21 -2.35 -18.32
C ARG A 45 0.90 -2.12 -19.64
N GLU A 46 0.50 -2.89 -20.63
CA GLU A 46 0.95 -2.74 -22.00
C GLU A 46 0.76 -1.29 -22.48
N GLY A 47 1.73 -0.76 -23.23
CA GLY A 47 1.72 0.61 -23.74
C GLY A 47 2.14 1.68 -22.74
N THR A 48 2.57 1.30 -21.52
CA THR A 48 3.15 2.23 -20.55
C THR A 48 4.67 2.07 -20.46
N PRO A 49 5.42 3.09 -19.96
CA PRO A 49 6.88 3.00 -19.83
C PRO A 49 7.37 1.82 -18.96
N LEU A 50 6.54 1.30 -18.09
CA LEU A 50 6.84 0.16 -17.21
C LEU A 50 6.03 -1.10 -17.59
N GLY A 51 5.41 -1.10 -18.77
CA GLY A 51 4.52 -2.17 -19.21
C GLY A 51 5.21 -3.53 -19.39
N ASP A 52 6.50 -3.51 -19.72
CA ASP A 52 7.29 -4.71 -19.95
C ASP A 52 7.88 -5.32 -18.67
N LEU A 53 7.65 -4.69 -17.51
CA LEU A 53 8.11 -5.22 -16.24
C LEU A 53 7.29 -6.44 -15.83
N LEU A 54 7.96 -7.37 -15.16
CA LEU A 54 7.27 -8.46 -14.49
C LEU A 54 6.40 -7.91 -13.35
N ARG A 55 5.22 -8.51 -13.18
CA ARG A 55 4.38 -8.20 -12.02
C ARG A 55 5.12 -8.56 -10.74
N LEU A 56 4.98 -7.71 -9.72
CA LEU A 56 5.53 -7.97 -8.40
C LEU A 56 4.98 -9.30 -7.83
N ASP A 57 5.88 -10.12 -7.30
CA ASP A 57 5.49 -11.34 -6.60
C ASP A 57 4.69 -10.98 -5.33
N PRO A 58 3.52 -11.58 -5.10
CA PRO A 58 2.69 -11.24 -3.95
C PRO A 58 3.35 -11.54 -2.59
N TYR A 59 4.24 -12.53 -2.51
CA TYR A 59 4.99 -12.80 -1.27
C TYR A 59 6.09 -11.76 -1.02
N ASP A 60 6.69 -11.21 -2.07
CA ASP A 60 7.60 -10.07 -1.92
C ASP A 60 6.85 -8.82 -1.48
N ALA A 61 5.62 -8.63 -1.96
CA ALA A 61 4.75 -7.56 -1.48
C ALA A 61 4.41 -7.74 0.01
N LEU A 62 4.06 -8.94 0.44
CA LEU A 62 3.80 -9.25 1.86
C LEU A 62 5.02 -9.00 2.74
N LYS A 63 6.20 -9.43 2.29
CA LYS A 63 7.47 -9.20 2.99
C LYS A 63 7.73 -7.70 3.15
N ALA A 64 7.54 -6.92 2.09
CA ALA A 64 7.70 -5.48 2.13
C ALA A 64 6.73 -4.82 3.12
N ILE A 65 5.46 -5.20 3.11
CA ILE A 65 4.44 -4.73 4.07
C ILE A 65 4.89 -5.01 5.51
N ALA A 66 5.35 -6.22 5.80
CA ALA A 66 5.81 -6.60 7.12
C ALA A 66 7.04 -5.79 7.57
N ILE A 67 8.01 -5.57 6.68
CA ILE A 67 9.19 -4.74 6.96
C ILE A 67 8.79 -3.29 7.25
N PHE A 68 7.92 -2.72 6.42
CA PHE A 68 7.41 -1.37 6.66
C PHE A 68 6.69 -1.28 8.02
N ARG A 69 5.87 -2.26 8.38
CA ARG A 69 5.18 -2.29 9.68
C ARG A 69 6.16 -2.40 10.86
N LEU A 70 7.21 -3.18 10.75
CA LEU A 70 8.23 -3.28 11.80
C LEU A 70 8.99 -1.96 12.01
N ILE A 71 9.28 -1.25 10.93
CA ILE A 71 9.99 0.04 10.97
C ILE A 71 9.06 1.18 11.36
N LEU A 72 7.80 1.13 10.95
CA LEU A 72 6.76 2.15 11.12
C LEU A 72 5.61 1.60 12.00
N PRO A 73 5.84 1.35 13.30
CA PRO A 73 4.89 0.62 14.14
C PRO A 73 3.58 1.36 14.43
N ARG A 74 3.59 2.69 14.33
CA ARG A 74 2.44 3.56 14.68
C ARG A 74 1.74 4.17 13.49
N GLN A 75 2.39 4.20 12.33
CA GLN A 75 1.89 4.86 11.14
C GLN A 75 0.71 4.11 10.52
N ILE A 76 -0.11 4.85 9.79
CA ILE A 76 -1.11 4.25 8.93
C ILE A 76 -0.40 3.74 7.68
N ILE A 77 -0.39 2.42 7.47
CA ILE A 77 0.09 1.80 6.24
C ILE A 77 -1.13 1.35 5.46
N ARG A 78 -1.30 1.92 4.28
CA ARG A 78 -2.52 1.80 3.52
C ARG A 78 -2.31 1.04 2.22
N TYR A 79 -3.19 0.08 1.94
CA TYR A 79 -3.33 -0.42 0.58
C TYR A 79 -3.83 0.72 -0.32
N ALA A 80 -3.14 0.93 -1.42
CA ALA A 80 -3.53 1.86 -2.47
C ALA A 80 -3.70 1.10 -3.80
N GLY A 81 -3.22 1.64 -4.93
CA GLY A 81 -3.41 1.01 -6.24
C GLY A 81 -2.70 -0.33 -6.40
N GLY A 82 -3.27 -1.19 -7.24
CA GLY A 82 -2.66 -2.44 -7.69
C GLY A 82 -2.82 -3.65 -6.76
N ARG A 83 -3.40 -3.49 -5.58
CA ARG A 83 -3.53 -4.58 -4.61
C ARG A 83 -4.33 -5.77 -5.16
N GLU A 84 -5.39 -5.52 -5.92
CA GLU A 84 -6.25 -6.54 -6.49
C GLU A 84 -5.49 -7.40 -7.51
N ALA A 85 -4.72 -6.74 -8.37
CA ALA A 85 -3.98 -7.41 -9.43
C ALA A 85 -2.74 -8.17 -8.91
N VAL A 86 -2.05 -7.61 -7.91
CA VAL A 86 -0.82 -8.20 -7.36
C VAL A 86 -1.12 -9.21 -6.26
N MET A 87 -1.97 -8.85 -5.30
CA MET A 87 -2.22 -9.67 -4.11
C MET A 87 -3.34 -10.71 -4.31
N GLY A 88 -4.36 -10.41 -5.13
CA GLY A 88 -5.49 -11.31 -5.33
C GLY A 88 -6.07 -11.80 -4.00
N GLU A 89 -6.14 -13.12 -3.83
CA GLU A 89 -6.64 -13.75 -2.59
C GLU A 89 -5.73 -13.55 -1.37
N LEU A 90 -4.48 -13.11 -1.58
CA LEU A 90 -3.53 -12.87 -0.48
C LEU A 90 -3.70 -11.49 0.17
N GLN A 91 -4.65 -10.66 -0.28
CA GLN A 91 -4.92 -9.34 0.30
C GLN A 91 -5.18 -9.42 1.82
N ALA A 92 -5.89 -10.44 2.28
CA ALA A 92 -6.16 -10.67 3.68
C ALA A 92 -4.88 -10.88 4.51
N LEU A 93 -3.87 -11.54 3.94
CA LEU A 93 -2.57 -11.69 4.59
C LEU A 93 -1.83 -10.37 4.74
N GLY A 94 -2.00 -9.43 3.82
CA GLY A 94 -1.44 -8.09 3.93
C GLY A 94 -1.99 -7.31 5.11
N LEU A 95 -3.29 -7.45 5.41
CA LEU A 95 -3.91 -6.88 6.62
C LEU A 95 -3.30 -7.49 7.89
N LYS A 96 -3.04 -8.80 7.90
CA LYS A 96 -2.34 -9.46 9.01
C LYS A 96 -0.86 -9.08 9.11
N ALA A 97 -0.21 -8.80 7.97
CA ALA A 97 1.19 -8.42 7.90
C ALA A 97 1.46 -6.97 8.33
N GLY A 98 0.44 -6.10 8.30
CA GLY A 98 0.66 -4.74 8.77
C GLY A 98 -0.16 -3.63 8.12
N ILE A 99 -0.91 -3.92 7.07
CA ILE A 99 -1.85 -2.96 6.50
C ILE A 99 -2.97 -2.68 7.51
N ASN A 100 -3.22 -1.42 7.80
CA ASN A 100 -4.28 -0.98 8.70
C ASN A 100 -5.21 0.08 8.09
N ALA A 101 -5.10 0.33 6.81
CA ALA A 101 -6.03 1.15 6.03
C ALA A 101 -6.06 0.68 4.57
N MET A 102 -7.13 1.01 3.86
CA MET A 102 -7.25 0.72 2.44
C MET A 102 -8.18 1.72 1.76
N LEU A 103 -8.00 1.90 0.46
CA LEU A 103 -8.96 2.59 -0.39
C LEU A 103 -10.02 1.58 -0.82
N ILE A 104 -11.28 1.91 -0.61
CA ILE A 104 -12.44 1.11 -0.99
C ILE A 104 -13.14 1.77 -2.17
N GLY A 105 -13.55 0.97 -3.16
CA GLY A 105 -14.22 1.44 -4.37
C GLY A 105 -13.29 1.61 -5.56
N HIS A 106 -13.69 2.47 -6.49
CA HIS A 106 -12.95 2.66 -7.73
C HIS A 106 -11.87 3.73 -7.59
N TYR A 107 -10.77 3.52 -8.33
CA TYR A 107 -9.71 4.52 -8.47
C TYR A 107 -10.09 5.53 -9.59
N LEU A 108 -9.41 6.67 -9.61
CA LEU A 108 -9.68 7.72 -10.61
C LEU A 108 -9.53 7.24 -12.06
N THR A 109 -8.57 6.35 -12.31
CA THR A 109 -8.21 5.90 -13.67
C THR A 109 -8.45 4.40 -13.88
N THR A 110 -8.80 3.66 -12.84
CA THR A 110 -8.97 2.20 -12.92
C THR A 110 -10.09 1.72 -12.02
N LEU A 111 -10.70 0.62 -12.42
CA LEU A 111 -11.68 -0.05 -11.59
C LEU A 111 -10.97 -0.72 -10.41
N GLY A 112 -11.45 -0.43 -9.22
CA GLY A 112 -11.07 -1.15 -8.00
C GLY A 112 -11.95 -2.38 -7.78
N GLN A 113 -11.75 -3.04 -6.66
CA GLN A 113 -12.60 -4.13 -6.21
C GLN A 113 -13.95 -3.60 -5.72
N PRO A 114 -15.06 -4.31 -5.95
CA PRO A 114 -16.35 -3.94 -5.39
C PRO A 114 -16.30 -3.78 -3.87
N PRO A 115 -16.90 -2.73 -3.28
CA PRO A 115 -16.86 -2.50 -1.82
C PRO A 115 -17.34 -3.69 -0.98
N GLY A 116 -18.32 -4.45 -1.45
CA GLY A 116 -18.81 -5.64 -0.77
C GLY A 116 -17.77 -6.75 -0.61
N LYS A 117 -16.82 -6.86 -1.56
CA LYS A 117 -15.70 -7.81 -1.47
C LYS A 117 -14.71 -7.40 -0.38
N ASP A 118 -14.42 -6.10 -0.26
CA ASP A 118 -13.56 -5.58 0.79
C ASP A 118 -14.18 -5.79 2.16
N GLN A 119 -15.47 -5.51 2.29
CA GLN A 119 -16.18 -5.71 3.54
C GLN A 119 -16.20 -7.20 3.95
N ALA A 120 -16.49 -8.10 3.02
CA ALA A 120 -16.48 -9.54 3.29
C ALA A 120 -15.08 -10.02 3.73
N MET A 121 -14.02 -9.49 3.13
CA MET A 121 -12.64 -9.78 3.55
C MET A 121 -12.37 -9.30 4.98
N LEU A 122 -12.77 -8.09 5.34
CA LEU A 122 -12.60 -7.56 6.69
C LEU A 122 -13.37 -8.40 7.72
N GLU A 123 -14.62 -8.73 7.43
CA GLU A 123 -15.47 -9.56 8.28
C GLU A 123 -14.87 -10.96 8.50
N SER A 124 -14.30 -11.56 7.45
CA SER A 124 -13.63 -12.88 7.53
C SER A 124 -12.43 -12.88 8.48
N LEU A 125 -11.82 -11.71 8.70
CA LEU A 125 -10.70 -11.50 9.62
C LEU A 125 -11.14 -11.03 11.02
N GLY A 126 -12.45 -10.86 11.24
CA GLY A 126 -12.99 -10.28 12.48
C GLY A 126 -12.66 -8.79 12.62
N LEU A 127 -12.41 -8.10 11.52
CA LEU A 127 -12.10 -6.68 11.50
C LEU A 127 -13.34 -5.87 11.14
N GLN A 128 -13.43 -4.67 11.71
CA GLN A 128 -14.45 -3.69 11.35
C GLN A 128 -13.78 -2.50 10.66
N GLY A 129 -14.42 -2.01 9.60
CA GLY A 129 -14.00 -0.77 8.97
C GLY A 129 -14.34 0.42 9.86
N GLY A 130 -13.42 1.37 9.96
CA GLY A 130 -13.60 2.67 10.57
C GLY A 130 -13.08 3.75 9.63
N GLU A 131 -13.46 5.00 9.84
CA GLU A 131 -12.91 6.10 9.07
C GLU A 131 -11.49 6.40 9.53
N VAL A 132 -10.58 6.57 8.57
CA VAL A 132 -9.25 7.10 8.87
C VAL A 132 -9.41 8.59 9.17
N PRO A 133 -8.94 9.08 10.33
CA PRO A 133 -8.98 10.50 10.61
C PRO A 133 -8.29 11.30 9.49
N VAL A 134 -9.02 12.18 8.86
CA VAL A 134 -8.44 13.14 7.93
C VAL A 134 -7.73 14.19 8.79
N PRO A 135 -6.44 14.47 8.59
CA PRO A 135 -5.79 15.57 9.27
C PRO A 135 -6.58 16.84 8.98
N THR A 136 -7.17 17.42 9.99
CA THR A 136 -7.74 18.76 9.87
C THR A 136 -6.56 19.71 9.74
N ASN A 137 -6.18 20.00 8.50
CA ASN A 137 -5.32 21.15 8.24
C ASN A 137 -6.08 22.36 8.76
N GLY A 138 -5.68 22.86 9.90
CA GLY A 138 -6.17 24.13 10.39
C GLY A 138 -5.96 25.17 9.31
N LEU A 139 -7.04 25.74 8.84
CA LEU A 139 -7.07 26.92 8.00
C LEU A 139 -6.50 28.10 8.78
#